data_af981c577d91cda2238c108049c6e38a
#
_entry.id   af981c577d91cda2238c108049c6e38a
#
_cell.length_a   1.000
_cell.length_b   1.000
_cell.length_c   1.000
_cell.angle_alpha   90.00
_cell.angle_beta   90.00
_cell.angle_gamma   90.00
#
_symmetry.space_group_name_H-M   'P 1'
#
loop_
_entity.id
_entity.type
_entity.pdbx_description
1 polymer ?
#
loop_
_entity_poly.entity_id
_entity_poly.type
_entity_poly.pdbx_seq_one_letter_code
_entity_poly.pdbx_strand_id
1 'polypeptide(L)'
;ASAVDCVRLIDPEARVDIRSSRLLVFDDKTTDGELAKIRHYYINAVESREKDLSVLSDMEQAEVKPVGALEGFREMADSELEPYCKTMGLAMNADDLREVVKYFRSEGRDPYETELRILDTYWSDHCRHTTFTTELEGITVEESFVKEEIEDSLALYLRIRRELGREHKSLCLMDIATIGARYLKQKGLLDDMEVSEENNACSVYIDVDVDGRTEKWLLQFKNETHNHPTEIEPFGGASTCLGGAIRDPLSGRSYVYQAMRVTGAGDIYQKVGDTLEGKLPQSVISKKAAAGYSSYGNQIGLATTHVREVYHDGYVAKRLEVGAVVGAVKAENVRREKPAPGDKIIMLGGRTGRDGIGGATGSSKEHNTKSLETCGSEVQKGNAPEERKLERLFRRPEVTRLIKKSNDFGAGGVSVAIGELADGLDIYLDRVKTKYSGLNSTELAISESQERMAVVVEAKDVETFMRYCLEENIEAVEVADVTDTARMRMFNKDRKVVDLSREFIDSAGARHYAEAKVGEVENRNPF
;
A
#
# COMPACT_ATOMS: atom_id res chain seq x y z
N ALA A 1 19.76 0.58 -11.16
CA ALA A 1 19.70 1.95 -10.61
C ALA A 1 20.97 2.28 -9.85
N SER A 2 21.21 1.69 -8.66
CA SER A 2 22.36 2.08 -7.80
C SER A 2 23.73 2.11 -8.48
N ALA A 3 24.02 1.16 -9.39
CA ALA A 3 25.30 1.17 -10.12
C ALA A 3 25.40 2.33 -11.12
N VAL A 4 24.28 2.70 -11.75
CA VAL A 4 24.21 3.88 -12.63
C VAL A 4 24.40 5.15 -11.82
N ASP A 5 23.79 5.21 -10.64
CA ASP A 5 23.89 6.36 -9.74
C ASP A 5 25.33 6.54 -9.24
N CYS A 6 26.04 5.43 -8.93
CA CYS A 6 27.47 5.48 -8.60
C CYS A 6 28.34 6.07 -9.73
N VAL A 7 28.03 5.75 -10.99
CA VAL A 7 28.74 6.33 -12.15
C VAL A 7 28.43 7.82 -12.26
N ARG A 8 27.17 8.21 -12.07
CA ARG A 8 26.72 9.62 -12.15
C ARG A 8 27.24 10.49 -11.01
N LEU A 9 27.60 9.92 -9.88
CA LEU A 9 28.31 10.65 -8.81
C LEU A 9 29.72 11.11 -9.26
N ILE A 10 30.32 10.40 -10.21
CA ILE A 10 31.66 10.72 -10.75
C ILE A 10 31.52 11.58 -12.01
N ASP A 11 30.57 11.21 -12.88
CA ASP A 11 30.28 11.92 -14.13
C ASP A 11 28.74 12.08 -14.27
N PRO A 12 28.17 13.23 -13.86
CA PRO A 12 26.73 13.48 -13.91
C PRO A 12 26.11 13.38 -15.31
N GLU A 13 26.90 13.61 -16.36
CA GLU A 13 26.47 13.56 -17.78
C GLU A 13 26.56 12.16 -18.37
N ALA A 14 27.07 11.16 -17.63
CA ALA A 14 27.25 9.82 -18.12
C ALA A 14 25.89 9.16 -18.49
N ARG A 15 25.76 8.74 -19.73
CA ARG A 15 24.63 7.98 -20.27
C ARG A 15 24.97 6.50 -20.30
N VAL A 16 24.82 5.83 -19.17
CA VAL A 16 25.15 4.42 -19.01
C VAL A 16 23.92 3.60 -18.64
N ASP A 17 23.83 2.37 -19.18
CA ASP A 17 22.93 1.33 -18.72
C ASP A 17 23.77 0.18 -18.15
N ILE A 18 23.51 -0.18 -16.90
CA ILE A 18 24.24 -1.21 -16.18
C ILE A 18 23.27 -2.30 -15.77
N ARG A 19 23.51 -3.50 -16.24
CA ARG A 19 22.73 -4.70 -15.91
C ARG A 19 23.66 -5.76 -15.35
N SER A 20 23.12 -6.62 -14.49
CA SER A 20 23.80 -7.78 -13.96
C SER A 20 23.15 -9.06 -14.45
N SER A 21 23.96 -10.10 -14.65
CA SER A 21 23.47 -11.45 -14.92
C SER A 21 24.21 -12.43 -14.03
N ARG A 22 23.57 -13.59 -13.80
CA ARG A 22 24.19 -14.73 -13.12
C ARG A 22 24.34 -15.85 -14.11
N LEU A 23 25.56 -16.40 -14.24
CA LEU A 23 25.81 -17.63 -15.00
C LEU A 23 25.80 -18.80 -14.02
N LEU A 24 24.89 -19.74 -14.23
CA LEU A 24 24.86 -21.01 -13.51
C LEU A 24 25.46 -22.08 -14.39
N VAL A 25 26.45 -22.78 -13.89
CA VAL A 25 27.12 -23.90 -14.60
C VAL A 25 26.71 -25.19 -13.90
N PHE A 26 26.20 -26.14 -14.67
CA PHE A 26 25.74 -27.43 -14.18
C PHE A 26 26.62 -28.56 -14.73
N ASP A 27 26.58 -29.70 -14.08
CA ASP A 27 27.22 -30.92 -14.54
C ASP A 27 26.51 -31.43 -15.83
N ASP A 28 27.27 -32.01 -16.74
CA ASP A 28 26.77 -32.62 -18.00
C ASP A 28 25.70 -33.70 -17.78
N LYS A 29 25.55 -34.21 -16.55
CA LYS A 29 24.52 -35.17 -16.14
C LYS A 29 23.17 -34.54 -15.79
N THR A 30 23.11 -33.21 -15.68
CA THR A 30 21.87 -32.52 -15.35
C THR A 30 20.87 -32.67 -16.49
N THR A 31 19.71 -33.22 -16.18
CA THR A 31 18.66 -33.49 -17.17
C THR A 31 17.86 -32.22 -17.50
N ASP A 32 17.23 -32.17 -18.66
CA ASP A 32 16.35 -31.07 -19.07
C ASP A 32 15.20 -30.85 -18.07
N GLY A 33 14.69 -31.92 -17.46
CA GLY A 33 13.65 -31.82 -16.43
C GLY A 33 14.14 -31.16 -15.14
N GLU A 34 15.40 -31.40 -14.76
CA GLU A 34 16.02 -30.71 -13.61
C GLU A 34 16.33 -29.26 -13.95
N LEU A 35 16.82 -28.99 -15.16
CA LEU A 35 17.02 -27.61 -15.64
C LEU A 35 15.73 -26.81 -15.65
N ALA A 36 14.61 -27.41 -16.07
CA ALA A 36 13.29 -26.73 -16.02
C ALA A 36 12.88 -26.39 -14.59
N LYS A 37 13.09 -27.28 -13.62
CA LYS A 37 12.81 -27.00 -12.18
C LYS A 37 13.73 -25.92 -11.63
N ILE A 38 15.02 -25.91 -12.02
CA ILE A 38 15.98 -24.90 -11.61
C ILE A 38 15.59 -23.54 -12.19
N ARG A 39 15.21 -23.45 -13.47
CA ARG A 39 14.69 -22.23 -14.09
C ARG A 39 13.50 -21.71 -13.33
N HIS A 40 12.51 -22.54 -13.07
CA HIS A 40 11.32 -22.17 -12.32
C HIS A 40 11.64 -21.62 -10.91
N TYR A 41 12.62 -22.19 -10.24
CA TYR A 41 13.07 -21.75 -8.92
C TYR A 41 13.87 -20.44 -8.93
N TYR A 42 14.76 -20.28 -9.94
CA TYR A 42 15.71 -19.16 -9.99
C TYR A 42 15.17 -17.92 -10.68
N ILE A 43 14.30 -18.08 -11.67
CA ILE A 43 13.78 -16.97 -12.47
C ILE A 43 12.50 -16.47 -11.81
N ASN A 44 12.59 -15.30 -11.20
CA ASN A 44 11.42 -14.53 -10.85
C ASN A 44 11.02 -13.69 -12.08
N ALA A 45 9.87 -13.99 -12.69
CA ALA A 45 9.41 -13.36 -13.92
C ALA A 45 9.25 -11.82 -13.83
N VAL A 46 9.15 -11.25 -12.62
CA VAL A 46 9.07 -9.80 -12.39
C VAL A 46 10.45 -9.14 -12.45
N GLU A 47 11.51 -9.82 -11.97
CA GLU A 47 12.85 -9.23 -11.81
C GLU A 47 13.87 -9.74 -12.79
N SER A 48 13.66 -10.94 -13.31
CA SER A 48 14.68 -11.65 -14.07
C SER A 48 14.10 -12.49 -15.19
N ARG A 49 14.90 -12.76 -16.18
CA ARG A 49 14.60 -13.65 -17.28
C ARG A 49 15.85 -14.41 -17.71
N GLU A 50 15.66 -15.47 -18.44
CA GLU A 50 16.78 -16.15 -19.10
C GLU A 50 17.42 -15.20 -20.13
N LYS A 51 18.74 -15.11 -20.11
CA LYS A 51 19.51 -14.27 -21.02
C LYS A 51 19.96 -15.08 -22.22
N ASP A 52 19.64 -14.65 -23.41
CA ASP A 52 20.27 -15.15 -24.64
C ASP A 52 21.72 -14.65 -24.67
N LEU A 53 22.67 -15.57 -24.54
CA LEU A 53 24.09 -15.29 -24.53
C LEU A 53 24.65 -14.84 -25.89
N SER A 54 23.92 -15.06 -26.98
CA SER A 54 24.28 -14.60 -28.32
C SER A 54 24.01 -13.12 -28.55
N VAL A 55 23.16 -12.50 -27.70
CA VAL A 55 22.74 -11.10 -27.82
C VAL A 55 23.40 -10.27 -26.73
N LEU A 56 24.26 -9.32 -27.11
CA LEU A 56 24.93 -8.41 -26.18
C LEU A 56 23.98 -7.35 -25.59
N SER A 57 23.01 -6.90 -26.39
CA SER A 57 22.00 -5.92 -25.96
C SER A 57 20.63 -6.31 -26.52
N ASP A 58 19.67 -6.48 -25.64
CA ASP A 58 18.26 -6.74 -25.95
C ASP A 58 17.39 -5.53 -25.58
N MET A 59 17.88 -4.35 -25.86
CA MET A 59 17.19 -3.07 -25.66
C MET A 59 16.12 -2.83 -26.76
N GLU A 60 15.19 -3.75 -26.95
CA GLU A 60 13.98 -3.40 -27.67
C GLU A 60 13.12 -2.51 -26.77
N GLN A 61 12.86 -1.29 -27.25
CA GLN A 61 11.82 -0.46 -26.65
C GLN A 61 10.48 -1.11 -27.00
N ALA A 62 9.84 -1.71 -25.99
CA ALA A 62 8.49 -2.22 -26.18
C ALA A 62 7.58 -1.07 -26.61
N GLU A 63 6.90 -1.24 -27.74
CA GLU A 63 5.90 -0.27 -28.19
C GLU A 63 4.72 -0.29 -27.22
N VAL A 64 4.45 0.87 -26.60
CA VAL A 64 3.36 1.01 -25.62
C VAL A 64 2.07 1.23 -26.36
N LYS A 65 1.17 0.26 -26.34
CA LYS A 65 -0.17 0.43 -26.89
C LYS A 65 -0.98 1.40 -25.99
N PRO A 66 -1.60 2.43 -26.56
CA PRO A 66 -2.50 3.30 -25.80
C PRO A 66 -3.65 2.52 -25.18
N VAL A 67 -3.97 2.80 -23.92
CA VAL A 67 -5.13 2.20 -23.26
C VAL A 67 -6.42 2.69 -23.94
N GLY A 68 -7.30 1.77 -24.30
CA GLY A 68 -8.57 2.03 -24.96
C GLY A 68 -9.73 2.29 -24.00
N ALA A 69 -10.82 2.84 -24.53
CA ALA A 69 -12.10 2.78 -23.85
C ALA A 69 -12.66 1.35 -23.94
N LEU A 70 -13.41 0.95 -22.92
CA LEU A 70 -14.09 -0.35 -22.86
C LEU A 70 -15.45 -0.23 -23.58
N GLU A 71 -15.42 -0.36 -24.91
CA GLU A 71 -16.59 -0.13 -25.76
C GLU A 71 -17.78 -1.01 -25.35
N GLY A 72 -18.96 -0.41 -25.22
CA GLY A 72 -20.21 -1.09 -24.83
C GLY A 72 -20.35 -1.33 -23.32
N PHE A 73 -19.38 -0.90 -22.49
CA PHE A 73 -19.41 -1.12 -21.05
C PHE A 73 -20.68 -0.55 -20.39
N ARG A 74 -21.08 0.65 -20.72
CA ARG A 74 -22.27 1.30 -20.15
C ARG A 74 -23.60 0.65 -20.57
N GLU A 75 -23.60 -0.18 -21.61
CA GLU A 75 -24.79 -0.89 -22.12
C GLU A 75 -24.94 -2.29 -21.52
N MET A 76 -23.97 -2.71 -20.70
CA MET A 76 -23.91 -4.04 -20.09
C MET A 76 -25.17 -4.34 -19.29
N ALA A 77 -25.77 -5.52 -19.51
CA ALA A 77 -26.93 -6.00 -18.77
C ALA A 77 -26.50 -6.59 -17.41
N ASP A 78 -27.41 -6.61 -16.43
CA ASP A 78 -27.13 -7.15 -15.08
C ASP A 78 -26.62 -8.60 -15.09
N SER A 79 -27.08 -9.41 -16.05
CA SER A 79 -26.63 -10.81 -16.18
C SER A 79 -25.19 -10.96 -16.68
N GLU A 80 -24.57 -9.89 -17.19
CA GLU A 80 -23.21 -9.88 -17.72
C GLU A 80 -22.18 -9.44 -16.66
N LEU A 81 -22.63 -8.78 -15.57
CA LEU A 81 -21.75 -8.16 -14.59
C LEU A 81 -20.85 -9.19 -13.88
N GLU A 82 -21.43 -10.25 -13.32
CA GLU A 82 -20.66 -11.29 -12.62
C GLU A 82 -19.66 -12.02 -13.54
N PRO A 83 -20.03 -12.46 -14.78
CA PRO A 83 -19.07 -12.97 -15.75
C PRO A 83 -17.97 -11.99 -16.11
N TYR A 84 -18.29 -10.70 -16.23
CA TYR A 84 -17.32 -9.66 -16.54
C TYR A 84 -16.30 -9.47 -15.42
N CYS A 85 -16.74 -9.38 -14.15
CA CYS A 85 -15.83 -9.32 -13.00
C CYS A 85 -14.83 -10.48 -13.01
N LYS A 86 -15.31 -11.71 -13.24
CA LYS A 86 -14.47 -12.91 -13.32
C LYS A 86 -13.47 -12.86 -14.48
N THR A 87 -13.93 -12.46 -15.66
CA THR A 87 -13.08 -12.39 -16.87
C THR A 87 -12.00 -11.34 -16.74
N MET A 88 -12.34 -10.16 -16.19
CA MET A 88 -11.39 -9.08 -15.95
C MET A 88 -10.55 -9.30 -14.69
N GLY A 89 -10.88 -10.29 -13.85
CA GLY A 89 -10.20 -10.57 -12.60
C GLY A 89 -10.31 -9.43 -11.58
N LEU A 90 -11.47 -8.78 -11.51
CA LEU A 90 -11.70 -7.66 -10.60
C LEU A 90 -11.82 -8.16 -9.14
N ALA A 91 -11.42 -7.31 -8.20
CA ALA A 91 -11.66 -7.50 -6.76
C ALA A 91 -13.07 -7.05 -6.37
N MET A 92 -13.63 -6.08 -7.07
CA MET A 92 -15.03 -5.65 -6.90
C MET A 92 -16.02 -6.73 -7.33
N ASN A 93 -17.19 -6.75 -6.73
CA ASN A 93 -18.27 -7.68 -7.07
C ASN A 93 -19.24 -7.08 -8.11
N ALA A 94 -20.27 -7.85 -8.49
CA ALA A 94 -21.27 -7.43 -9.48
C ALA A 94 -22.09 -6.22 -9.04
N ASP A 95 -22.33 -6.04 -7.73
CA ASP A 95 -23.09 -4.90 -7.22
C ASP A 95 -22.28 -3.61 -7.34
N ASP A 96 -20.98 -3.67 -7.00
CA ASP A 96 -20.05 -2.57 -7.23
C ASP A 96 -19.97 -2.22 -8.71
N LEU A 97 -19.79 -3.22 -9.56
CA LEU A 97 -19.71 -3.02 -11.01
C LEU A 97 -21.00 -2.39 -11.57
N ARG A 98 -22.17 -2.72 -11.01
CA ARG A 98 -23.45 -2.09 -11.36
C ARG A 98 -23.43 -0.59 -11.08
N GLU A 99 -22.87 -0.15 -9.95
CA GLU A 99 -22.71 1.27 -9.64
C GLU A 99 -21.75 1.96 -10.62
N VAL A 100 -20.67 1.28 -11.03
CA VAL A 100 -19.76 1.79 -12.08
C VAL A 100 -20.49 1.96 -13.41
N VAL A 101 -21.27 0.97 -13.84
CA VAL A 101 -22.07 1.07 -15.08
C VAL A 101 -23.07 2.22 -15.01
N LYS A 102 -23.77 2.40 -13.89
CA LYS A 102 -24.71 3.52 -13.69
C LYS A 102 -24.00 4.87 -13.79
N TYR A 103 -22.82 5.00 -13.16
CA TYR A 103 -22.03 6.21 -13.20
C TYR A 103 -21.62 6.57 -14.63
N PHE A 104 -21.06 5.63 -15.39
CA PHE A 104 -20.65 5.90 -16.78
C PHE A 104 -21.82 6.11 -17.73
N ARG A 105 -23.01 5.56 -17.44
CA ARG A 105 -24.25 5.95 -18.12
C ARG A 105 -24.59 7.43 -17.88
N SER A 106 -24.45 7.93 -16.65
CA SER A 106 -24.68 9.34 -16.34
C SER A 106 -23.62 10.27 -16.95
N GLU A 107 -22.37 9.81 -17.05
CA GLU A 107 -21.28 10.54 -17.73
C GLU A 107 -21.42 10.52 -19.27
N GLY A 108 -22.30 9.68 -19.83
CA GLY A 108 -22.58 9.59 -21.26
C GLY A 108 -21.43 8.99 -22.09
N ARG A 109 -20.49 8.29 -21.47
CA ARG A 109 -19.31 7.69 -22.11
C ARG A 109 -18.95 6.34 -21.50
N ASP A 110 -18.22 5.53 -22.23
CA ASP A 110 -17.60 4.33 -21.71
C ASP A 110 -16.32 4.67 -20.91
N PRO A 111 -15.96 3.88 -19.87
CA PRO A 111 -14.72 4.08 -19.14
C PRO A 111 -13.49 3.67 -19.96
N TYR A 112 -12.35 4.27 -19.66
CA TYR A 112 -11.07 3.67 -20.00
C TYR A 112 -10.77 2.50 -19.04
N GLU A 113 -9.99 1.52 -19.50
CA GLU A 113 -9.55 0.41 -18.63
C GLU A 113 -8.83 0.96 -17.38
N THR A 114 -8.07 2.05 -17.51
CA THR A 114 -7.40 2.71 -16.38
C THR A 114 -8.40 3.14 -15.31
N GLU A 115 -9.55 3.70 -15.68
CA GLU A 115 -10.59 4.12 -14.73
C GLU A 115 -11.20 2.94 -13.98
N LEU A 116 -11.49 1.85 -14.68
CA LEU A 116 -12.03 0.65 -14.08
C LEU A 116 -11.03 0.03 -13.08
N ARG A 117 -9.74 -0.05 -13.43
CA ARG A 117 -8.69 -0.58 -12.54
C ARG A 117 -8.45 0.31 -11.32
N ILE A 118 -8.56 1.62 -11.46
CA ILE A 118 -8.48 2.55 -10.34
C ILE A 118 -9.65 2.33 -9.38
N LEU A 119 -10.88 2.25 -9.88
CA LEU A 119 -12.06 1.99 -9.06
C LEU A 119 -11.97 0.62 -8.37
N ASP A 120 -11.51 -0.41 -9.09
CA ASP A 120 -11.28 -1.75 -8.54
C ASP A 120 -10.28 -1.72 -7.37
N THR A 121 -9.26 -0.87 -7.45
CA THR A 121 -8.29 -0.68 -6.36
C THR A 121 -8.91 0.07 -5.18
N TYR A 122 -9.53 1.22 -5.41
CA TYR A 122 -10.17 2.03 -4.36
C TYR A 122 -11.27 1.27 -3.62
N TRP A 123 -12.01 0.42 -4.33
CA TRP A 123 -13.13 -0.34 -3.79
C TRP A 123 -12.78 -1.79 -3.43
N SER A 124 -11.50 -2.16 -3.51
CA SER A 124 -11.02 -3.44 -3.00
C SER A 124 -11.18 -3.52 -1.48
N ASP A 125 -11.28 -4.71 -0.92
CA ASP A 125 -11.37 -4.88 0.53
C ASP A 125 -10.15 -4.31 1.26
N HIS A 126 -8.98 -4.33 0.62
CA HIS A 126 -7.75 -3.75 1.14
C HIS A 126 -7.86 -2.24 1.40
N CYS A 127 -8.44 -1.47 0.46
CA CYS A 127 -8.57 0.00 0.58
C CYS A 127 -9.88 0.42 1.25
N ARG A 128 -10.99 -0.23 0.92
CA ARG A 128 -12.34 0.11 1.41
C ARG A 128 -12.69 -0.52 2.74
N HIS A 129 -12.03 -1.62 3.11
CA HIS A 129 -12.35 -2.42 4.29
C HIS A 129 -13.79 -2.93 4.29
N THR A 130 -14.23 -3.48 3.17
CA THR A 130 -15.63 -3.90 2.93
C THR A 130 -16.19 -4.77 4.04
N THR A 131 -15.44 -5.79 4.48
CA THR A 131 -15.83 -6.69 5.58
C THR A 131 -16.13 -5.91 6.86
N PHE A 132 -15.30 -4.91 7.21
CA PHE A 132 -15.47 -4.11 8.43
C PHE A 132 -16.55 -3.04 8.31
N THR A 133 -16.86 -2.59 7.10
CA THR A 133 -17.87 -1.54 6.85
C THR A 133 -19.23 -2.09 6.44
N THR A 134 -19.35 -3.40 6.21
CA THR A 134 -20.64 -4.08 5.97
C THR A 134 -21.62 -3.78 7.13
N GLU A 135 -22.81 -3.29 6.78
CA GLU A 135 -23.85 -2.93 7.75
C GLU A 135 -24.49 -4.18 8.35
N LEU A 136 -24.52 -4.26 9.66
CA LEU A 136 -25.13 -5.38 10.38
C LEU A 136 -26.59 -5.06 10.65
N GLU A 137 -27.51 -5.77 9.97
CA GLU A 137 -28.96 -5.59 10.14
C GLU A 137 -29.49 -6.25 11.42
N GLY A 138 -28.77 -7.26 11.93
CA GLY A 138 -29.09 -7.94 13.19
C GLY A 138 -27.85 -8.60 13.79
N ILE A 139 -27.81 -8.64 15.12
CA ILE A 139 -26.81 -9.41 15.89
C ILE A 139 -27.54 -10.35 16.82
N THR A 140 -27.33 -11.66 16.65
CA THR A 140 -27.87 -12.70 17.51
C THR A 140 -26.77 -13.43 18.25
N VAL A 141 -27.01 -13.76 19.53
CA VAL A 141 -26.04 -14.48 20.37
C VAL A 141 -26.63 -15.82 20.75
N GLU A 142 -25.95 -16.91 20.35
CA GLU A 142 -26.39 -18.27 20.74
C GLU A 142 -26.12 -18.56 22.22
N GLU A 143 -26.79 -19.58 22.73
CA GLU A 143 -26.55 -20.05 24.09
C GLU A 143 -25.13 -20.53 24.26
N SER A 144 -24.39 -19.93 25.20
CA SER A 144 -23.04 -20.32 25.58
C SER A 144 -22.72 -19.81 26.98
N PHE A 145 -21.66 -20.30 27.59
CA PHE A 145 -21.23 -19.88 28.93
C PHE A 145 -20.79 -18.41 29.02
N VAL A 146 -20.60 -17.73 27.91
CA VAL A 146 -20.22 -16.29 27.81
C VAL A 146 -21.32 -15.44 27.16
N LYS A 147 -22.53 -15.95 27.00
CA LYS A 147 -23.62 -15.23 26.33
C LYS A 147 -23.95 -13.91 27.02
N GLU A 148 -24.11 -13.96 28.37
CA GLU A 148 -24.47 -12.78 29.17
C GLU A 148 -23.42 -11.67 29.02
N GLU A 149 -22.13 -11.98 29.06
CA GLU A 149 -21.03 -11.02 28.91
C GLU A 149 -21.00 -10.42 27.50
N ILE A 150 -21.34 -11.20 26.47
CA ILE A 150 -21.41 -10.71 25.09
C ILE A 150 -22.62 -9.78 24.92
N GLU A 151 -23.79 -10.14 25.44
CA GLU A 151 -25.00 -9.33 25.40
C GLU A 151 -24.83 -8.03 26.20
N ASP A 152 -24.17 -8.06 27.35
CA ASP A 152 -23.82 -6.87 28.14
C ASP A 152 -22.86 -5.95 27.38
N SER A 153 -21.86 -6.51 26.70
CA SER A 153 -20.93 -5.76 25.86
C SER A 153 -21.63 -5.10 24.68
N LEU A 154 -22.58 -5.80 24.04
CA LEU A 154 -23.40 -5.24 22.96
C LEU A 154 -24.32 -4.12 23.49
N ALA A 155 -24.95 -4.32 24.65
CA ALA A 155 -25.77 -3.29 25.29
C ALA A 155 -24.94 -2.05 25.65
N LEU A 156 -23.73 -2.22 26.16
CA LEU A 156 -22.76 -1.15 26.42
C LEU A 156 -22.41 -0.38 25.13
N TYR A 157 -22.10 -1.08 24.06
CA TYR A 157 -21.81 -0.49 22.75
C TYR A 157 -22.98 0.36 22.25
N LEU A 158 -24.20 -0.17 22.25
CA LEU A 158 -25.39 0.56 21.82
C LEU A 158 -25.69 1.79 22.70
N ARG A 159 -25.42 1.71 24.00
CA ARG A 159 -25.52 2.85 24.91
C ARG A 159 -24.51 3.94 24.55
N ILE A 160 -23.25 3.58 24.32
CA ILE A 160 -22.19 4.52 23.93
C ILE A 160 -22.52 5.18 22.59
N ARG A 161 -23.06 4.46 21.61
CA ARG A 161 -23.53 5.05 20.34
C ARG A 161 -24.53 6.18 20.57
N ARG A 162 -25.51 5.96 21.47
CA ARG A 162 -26.51 6.99 21.83
C ARG A 162 -25.85 8.20 22.52
N GLU A 163 -24.97 7.97 23.49
CA GLU A 163 -24.22 9.05 24.17
C GLU A 163 -23.39 9.89 23.19
N LEU A 164 -22.86 9.27 22.14
CA LEU A 164 -22.09 9.93 21.10
C LEU A 164 -22.95 10.52 19.95
N GLY A 165 -24.28 10.38 19.99
CA GLY A 165 -25.18 10.85 18.93
C GLY A 165 -24.96 10.12 17.58
N ARG A 166 -24.50 8.88 17.58
CA ARG A 166 -24.10 8.09 16.39
C ARG A 166 -25.17 7.12 15.91
N GLU A 167 -26.39 7.19 16.39
CA GLU A 167 -27.46 6.25 16.01
C GLU A 167 -27.78 6.27 14.51
N HIS A 168 -27.52 7.42 13.85
CA HIS A 168 -27.67 7.60 12.41
C HIS A 168 -26.55 6.99 11.55
N LYS A 169 -25.45 6.52 12.15
CA LYS A 169 -24.36 5.85 11.43
C LYS A 169 -24.64 4.36 11.29
N SER A 170 -24.08 3.71 10.27
CA SER A 170 -24.17 2.27 10.09
C SER A 170 -23.60 1.52 11.29
N LEU A 171 -24.30 0.48 11.73
CA LEU A 171 -23.79 -0.48 12.70
C LEU A 171 -22.93 -1.49 11.94
N CYS A 172 -21.62 -1.48 12.18
CA CYS A 172 -20.66 -2.32 11.48
C CYS A 172 -19.46 -2.66 12.37
N LEU A 173 -18.65 -3.61 11.98
CA LEU A 173 -17.47 -4.01 12.76
C LEU A 173 -16.49 -2.84 12.99
N MET A 174 -16.33 -1.95 12.01
CA MET A 174 -15.48 -0.77 12.14
C MET A 174 -16.00 0.20 13.23
N ASP A 175 -17.32 0.40 13.30
CA ASP A 175 -17.91 1.24 14.36
C ASP A 175 -17.72 0.59 15.74
N ILE A 176 -17.95 -0.72 15.85
CA ILE A 176 -17.72 -1.48 17.09
C ILE A 176 -16.25 -1.36 17.53
N ALA A 177 -15.31 -1.56 16.62
CA ALA A 177 -13.88 -1.51 16.94
C ALA A 177 -13.39 -0.12 17.37
N THR A 178 -13.97 0.96 16.81
CA THR A 178 -13.51 2.33 17.05
C THR A 178 -14.31 3.10 18.11
N ILE A 179 -15.47 2.59 18.54
CA ILE A 179 -16.37 3.32 19.42
C ILE A 179 -15.75 3.65 20.78
N GLY A 180 -14.92 2.74 21.32
CA GLY A 180 -14.23 2.95 22.60
C GLY A 180 -13.29 4.14 22.57
N ALA A 181 -12.48 4.27 21.52
CA ALA A 181 -11.58 5.41 21.36
C ALA A 181 -12.35 6.73 21.21
N ARG A 182 -13.46 6.73 20.47
CA ARG A 182 -14.34 7.90 20.32
C ARG A 182 -14.97 8.33 21.66
N TYR A 183 -15.38 7.35 22.46
CA TYR A 183 -15.93 7.59 23.79
C TYR A 183 -14.89 8.17 24.75
N LEU A 184 -13.69 7.60 24.79
CA LEU A 184 -12.58 8.13 25.59
C LEU A 184 -12.22 9.56 25.19
N LYS A 185 -12.21 9.85 23.87
CA LYS A 185 -11.98 11.19 23.36
C LYS A 185 -13.05 12.18 23.84
N GLN A 186 -14.34 11.80 23.78
CA GLN A 186 -15.43 12.64 24.30
C GLN A 186 -15.29 12.92 25.80
N LYS A 187 -14.71 12.00 26.57
CA LYS A 187 -14.45 12.15 28.00
C LYS A 187 -13.17 12.94 28.32
N GLY A 188 -12.43 13.44 27.31
CA GLY A 188 -11.18 14.17 27.51
C GLY A 188 -10.00 13.29 27.96
N LEU A 189 -10.06 11.98 27.69
CA LEU A 189 -8.99 11.04 28.06
C LEU A 189 -7.99 10.79 26.91
N LEU A 190 -8.20 11.44 25.75
CA LEU A 190 -7.32 11.39 24.57
C LEU A 190 -7.08 12.81 24.03
N ASP A 191 -6.91 13.79 24.91
CA ASP A 191 -6.70 15.19 24.50
C ASP A 191 -5.31 15.44 23.92
N ASP A 192 -4.38 14.54 24.17
CA ASP A 192 -3.04 14.52 23.58
C ASP A 192 -2.99 13.93 22.16
N MET A 193 -4.07 13.31 21.70
CA MET A 193 -4.14 12.77 20.34
C MET A 193 -4.26 13.90 19.31
N GLU A 194 -3.33 13.94 18.34
CA GLU A 194 -3.42 14.86 17.21
C GLU A 194 -4.68 14.58 16.38
N VAL A 195 -5.38 15.65 16.00
CA VAL A 195 -6.51 15.57 15.07
C VAL A 195 -6.08 16.15 13.73
N SER A 196 -5.90 15.28 12.75
CA SER A 196 -5.46 15.65 11.41
C SER A 196 -6.18 14.82 10.35
N GLU A 197 -6.25 15.32 9.12
CA GLU A 197 -6.67 14.54 7.95
C GLU A 197 -5.57 13.54 7.51
N GLU A 198 -4.32 13.78 7.92
CA GLU A 198 -3.18 12.87 7.70
C GLU A 198 -3.09 11.89 8.88
N ASN A 199 -3.73 10.76 8.74
CA ASN A 199 -3.91 9.76 9.79
C ASN A 199 -3.29 8.39 9.44
N ASN A 200 -2.31 8.37 8.54
CA ASN A 200 -1.61 7.15 8.15
C ASN A 200 -0.84 6.52 9.32
N ALA A 201 -0.45 7.34 10.31
CA ALA A 201 0.11 6.91 11.58
C ALA A 201 -0.66 7.51 12.75
N CYS A 202 -0.75 6.79 13.88
CA CYS A 202 -1.28 7.36 15.12
C CYS A 202 -0.30 8.41 15.65
N SER A 203 -0.79 9.62 15.95
CA SER A 203 0.03 10.76 16.36
C SER A 203 -0.46 11.34 17.67
N VAL A 204 0.43 11.52 18.63
CA VAL A 204 0.13 12.11 19.95
C VAL A 204 1.13 13.21 20.28
N TYR A 205 0.64 14.26 20.94
CA TYR A 205 1.48 15.33 21.47
C TYR A 205 2.16 14.87 22.75
N ILE A 206 3.46 15.08 22.82
CA ILE A 206 4.26 14.85 24.02
C ILE A 206 5.13 16.05 24.33
N ASP A 207 5.45 16.22 25.62
CA ASP A 207 6.43 17.18 26.10
C ASP A 207 7.77 16.48 26.28
N VAL A 208 8.82 17.01 25.65
CA VAL A 208 10.17 16.45 25.71
C VAL A 208 11.10 17.49 26.36
N ASP A 209 11.84 17.07 27.39
CA ASP A 209 12.93 17.88 27.94
C ASP A 209 14.16 17.79 27.03
N VAL A 210 14.57 18.92 26.50
CA VAL A 210 15.79 19.05 25.69
C VAL A 210 16.69 20.09 26.35
N ASP A 211 17.74 19.64 27.00
CA ASP A 211 18.70 20.51 27.70
C ASP A 211 18.02 21.49 28.70
N GLY A 212 17.03 21.00 29.47
CA GLY A 212 16.28 21.79 30.45
C GLY A 212 15.22 22.71 29.86
N ARG A 213 14.87 22.54 28.58
CA ARG A 213 13.76 23.25 27.91
C ARG A 213 12.72 22.24 27.49
N THR A 214 11.47 22.50 27.83
CA THR A 214 10.35 21.69 27.36
C THR A 214 10.02 22.05 25.92
N GLU A 215 10.06 21.06 25.04
CA GLU A 215 9.66 21.15 23.63
C GLU A 215 8.41 20.30 23.37
N LYS A 216 7.49 20.82 22.55
CA LYS A 216 6.31 20.09 22.11
C LYS A 216 6.65 19.25 20.89
N TRP A 217 6.44 17.95 20.98
CA TRP A 217 6.71 16.99 19.92
C TRP A 217 5.47 16.20 19.55
N LEU A 218 5.43 15.68 18.33
CA LEU A 218 4.54 14.63 17.88
C LEU A 218 5.30 13.31 17.92
N LEU A 219 4.78 12.37 18.71
CA LEU A 219 5.22 10.98 18.70
C LEU A 219 4.26 10.21 17.82
N GLN A 220 4.78 9.50 16.82
CA GLN A 220 3.98 8.75 15.87
C GLN A 220 4.27 7.25 15.97
N PHE A 221 3.21 6.47 15.90
CA PHE A 221 3.24 5.02 15.89
C PHE A 221 2.48 4.49 14.67
N LYS A 222 3.11 3.57 13.96
CA LYS A 222 2.49 2.82 12.87
C LYS A 222 2.78 1.34 13.02
N ASN A 223 1.77 0.53 12.75
CA ASN A 223 1.94 -0.91 12.48
C ASN A 223 1.39 -1.21 11.10
N GLU A 224 2.13 -2.01 10.35
CA GLU A 224 1.81 -2.42 8.98
C GLU A 224 1.72 -3.92 8.90
N THR A 225 0.63 -4.45 8.35
CA THR A 225 0.51 -5.87 8.01
C THR A 225 0.84 -6.09 6.54
N HIS A 226 1.76 -7.01 6.26
CA HIS A 226 2.20 -7.31 4.90
C HIS A 226 2.19 -8.82 4.63
N ASN A 227 1.05 -9.45 4.92
CA ASN A 227 0.89 -10.90 4.95
C ASN A 227 0.99 -11.53 3.56
N HIS A 228 0.19 -11.06 2.60
CA HIS A 228 0.13 -11.62 1.25
C HIS A 228 1.46 -11.53 0.50
N PRO A 229 2.12 -10.38 0.40
CA PRO A 229 3.42 -10.29 -0.26
C PRO A 229 4.50 -11.15 0.40
N THR A 230 4.49 -11.25 1.73
CA THR A 230 5.46 -12.08 2.47
C THR A 230 5.20 -13.58 2.28
N GLU A 231 3.96 -13.99 2.08
CA GLU A 231 3.61 -15.38 1.74
C GLU A 231 4.15 -15.77 0.35
N ILE A 232 4.08 -14.86 -0.63
CA ILE A 232 4.47 -15.10 -2.02
C ILE A 232 5.99 -14.99 -2.21
N GLU A 233 6.59 -13.90 -1.75
CA GLU A 233 8.04 -13.64 -1.83
C GLU A 233 8.54 -13.10 -0.47
N PRO A 234 8.94 -14.00 0.45
CA PRO A 234 9.14 -13.63 1.86
C PRO A 234 10.21 -12.58 2.12
N PHE A 235 11.29 -12.55 1.33
CA PHE A 235 12.36 -11.56 1.52
C PHE A 235 11.90 -10.16 1.15
N GLY A 236 11.35 -9.99 -0.05
CA GLY A 236 10.85 -8.70 -0.53
C GLY A 236 9.62 -8.24 0.25
N GLY A 237 8.66 -9.15 0.49
CA GLY A 237 7.46 -8.85 1.25
C GLY A 237 7.75 -8.31 2.66
N ALA A 238 8.66 -8.96 3.39
CA ALA A 238 9.04 -8.47 4.73
C ALA A 238 9.90 -7.20 4.68
N SER A 239 10.73 -7.02 3.65
CA SER A 239 11.50 -5.79 3.44
C SER A 239 10.56 -4.60 3.24
N THR A 240 9.59 -4.74 2.35
CA THR A 240 8.62 -3.68 2.04
C THR A 240 7.59 -3.45 3.14
N CYS A 241 7.33 -4.45 3.98
CA CYS A 241 6.58 -4.27 5.23
C CYS A 241 7.21 -3.20 6.12
N LEU A 242 8.54 -3.27 6.32
CA LEU A 242 9.25 -2.24 7.09
C LEU A 242 9.27 -0.90 6.34
N GLY A 243 9.52 -0.89 5.03
CA GLY A 243 9.54 0.33 4.23
C GLY A 243 8.22 1.09 4.27
N GLY A 244 7.08 0.41 4.07
CA GLY A 244 5.75 1.01 4.19
C GLY A 244 5.48 1.54 5.59
N ALA A 245 5.81 0.75 6.62
CA ALA A 245 5.67 1.19 8.01
C ALA A 245 6.45 2.48 8.31
N ILE A 246 7.63 2.69 7.70
CA ILE A 246 8.43 3.91 7.86
C ILE A 246 7.79 5.10 7.15
N ARG A 247 7.31 4.91 5.93
CA ARG A 247 6.80 6.01 5.11
C ARG A 247 5.51 6.64 5.64
N ASP A 248 4.68 5.89 6.37
CA ASP A 248 3.48 6.42 6.98
C ASP A 248 3.78 7.53 8.02
N PRO A 249 4.65 7.35 9.02
CA PRO A 249 5.09 8.45 9.88
C PRO A 249 5.85 9.54 9.12
N LEU A 250 6.60 9.17 8.05
CA LEU A 250 7.21 10.16 7.16
C LEU A 250 6.16 11.06 6.50
N SER A 251 5.00 10.52 6.08
CA SER A 251 3.87 11.32 5.63
C SER A 251 3.45 12.33 6.71
N GLY A 252 3.51 11.94 7.99
CA GLY A 252 3.34 12.82 9.13
C GLY A 252 4.54 13.73 9.45
N ARG A 253 5.60 13.76 8.63
CA ARG A 253 6.90 14.47 8.79
C ARG A 253 7.75 13.93 9.95
N SER A 254 7.42 12.76 10.51
CA SER A 254 8.19 12.18 11.60
C SER A 254 9.40 11.41 11.10
N TYR A 255 10.53 11.56 11.79
CA TYR A 255 11.69 10.72 11.60
C TYR A 255 11.52 9.43 12.41
N VAL A 256 11.59 8.28 11.75
CA VAL A 256 11.48 6.96 12.38
C VAL A 256 12.83 6.57 12.98
N TYR A 257 12.84 6.24 14.27
CA TYR A 257 14.05 5.90 15.02
C TYR A 257 14.04 4.51 15.64
N GLN A 258 12.89 3.80 15.61
CA GLN A 258 12.75 2.48 16.22
C GLN A 258 11.79 1.63 15.40
N ALA A 259 12.14 0.36 15.18
CA ALA A 259 11.27 -0.65 14.59
C ALA A 259 11.00 -1.81 15.53
N MET A 260 9.91 -2.50 15.32
CA MET A 260 9.49 -3.73 15.98
C MET A 260 8.92 -4.70 14.94
N ARG A 261 8.92 -5.99 15.24
CA ARG A 261 8.38 -7.02 14.34
C ARG A 261 7.64 -8.09 15.12
N VAL A 262 6.40 -8.36 14.74
CA VAL A 262 5.59 -9.47 15.26
C VAL A 262 5.09 -10.32 14.11
N THR A 263 5.31 -11.62 14.18
CA THR A 263 4.98 -12.53 13.08
C THR A 263 4.27 -13.79 13.58
N GLY A 264 3.54 -14.45 12.68
CA GLY A 264 2.93 -15.74 12.91
C GLY A 264 3.23 -16.72 11.78
N ALA A 265 3.64 -17.93 12.14
CA ALA A 265 3.96 -19.01 11.24
C ALA A 265 3.36 -20.33 11.71
N GLY A 266 3.21 -21.30 10.80
CA GLY A 266 3.01 -22.69 11.16
C GLY A 266 4.29 -23.32 11.73
N ASP A 267 4.29 -24.65 11.91
CA ASP A 267 5.46 -25.37 12.42
C ASP A 267 6.64 -25.24 11.44
N ILE A 268 7.69 -24.53 11.85
CA ILE A 268 8.92 -24.34 11.05
C ILE A 268 9.78 -25.59 10.95
N TYR A 269 9.50 -26.62 11.72
CA TYR A 269 10.15 -27.93 11.64
C TYR A 269 9.41 -28.92 10.75
N GLN A 270 8.25 -28.52 10.20
CA GLN A 270 7.51 -29.32 9.22
C GLN A 270 8.41 -29.75 8.07
N LYS A 271 8.33 -31.02 7.67
CA LYS A 271 9.10 -31.55 6.54
C LYS A 271 8.65 -30.87 5.24
N VAL A 272 9.59 -30.60 4.35
CA VAL A 272 9.29 -29.96 3.05
C VAL A 272 8.26 -30.79 2.24
N GLY A 273 8.31 -32.13 2.35
CA GLY A 273 7.34 -33.01 1.67
C GLY A 273 5.91 -32.90 2.17
N ASP A 274 5.69 -32.35 3.37
CA ASP A 274 4.37 -32.15 3.97
C ASP A 274 3.82 -30.73 3.73
N THR A 275 4.54 -29.93 2.91
CA THR A 275 4.09 -28.58 2.53
C THR A 275 2.84 -28.67 1.66
N LEU A 276 1.82 -27.85 1.99
CA LEU A 276 0.60 -27.77 1.19
C LEU A 276 0.91 -27.31 -0.25
N GLU A 277 0.19 -27.86 -1.20
CA GLU A 277 0.31 -27.48 -2.61
C GLU A 277 0.05 -25.97 -2.78
N GLY A 278 0.89 -25.32 -3.60
CA GLY A 278 0.82 -23.87 -3.83
C GLY A 278 1.33 -23.02 -2.67
N LYS A 279 1.98 -23.60 -1.67
CA LYS A 279 2.60 -22.90 -0.54
C LYS A 279 4.11 -23.06 -0.52
N LEU A 280 4.81 -22.09 0.07
CA LEU A 280 6.22 -22.25 0.44
C LEU A 280 6.33 -22.98 1.79
N PRO A 281 7.42 -23.76 2.02
CA PRO A 281 7.68 -24.36 3.33
C PRO A 281 7.76 -23.29 4.43
N GLN A 282 7.16 -23.56 5.61
CA GLN A 282 7.12 -22.60 6.72
C GLN A 282 8.52 -22.13 7.15
N SER A 283 9.50 -23.04 7.17
CA SER A 283 10.91 -22.70 7.46
C SER A 283 11.54 -21.76 6.43
N VAL A 284 11.14 -21.85 5.15
CA VAL A 284 11.62 -20.96 4.08
C VAL A 284 11.04 -19.58 4.25
N ILE A 285 9.71 -19.49 4.49
CA ILE A 285 9.03 -18.21 4.70
C ILE A 285 9.64 -17.49 5.90
N SER A 286 9.72 -18.14 7.08
CA SER A 286 10.23 -17.52 8.31
C SER A 286 11.68 -17.03 8.18
N LYS A 287 12.57 -17.86 7.60
CA LYS A 287 13.98 -17.48 7.42
C LYS A 287 14.16 -16.32 6.42
N LYS A 288 13.50 -16.39 5.27
CA LYS A 288 13.64 -15.35 4.24
C LYS A 288 12.98 -14.05 4.67
N ALA A 289 11.82 -14.09 5.33
CA ALA A 289 11.14 -12.91 5.86
C ALA A 289 12.00 -12.22 6.94
N ALA A 290 12.56 -12.97 7.88
CA ALA A 290 13.47 -12.42 8.88
C ALA A 290 14.71 -11.77 8.24
N ALA A 291 15.29 -12.41 7.21
CA ALA A 291 16.44 -11.87 6.49
C ALA A 291 16.07 -10.58 5.71
N GLY A 292 14.90 -10.53 5.07
CA GLY A 292 14.44 -9.35 4.34
C GLY A 292 14.21 -8.15 5.24
N TYR A 293 13.48 -8.33 6.33
CA TYR A 293 13.23 -7.28 7.32
C TYR A 293 14.52 -6.74 7.93
N SER A 294 15.41 -7.64 8.37
CA SER A 294 16.74 -7.29 8.91
C SER A 294 17.62 -6.58 7.90
N SER A 295 17.65 -7.07 6.64
CA SER A 295 18.44 -6.44 5.58
C SER A 295 18.01 -5.01 5.31
N TYR A 296 16.70 -4.76 5.26
CA TYR A 296 16.16 -3.42 5.04
C TYR A 296 16.55 -2.46 6.19
N GLY A 297 16.26 -2.85 7.42
CA GLY A 297 16.60 -2.04 8.61
C GLY A 297 18.10 -1.75 8.72
N ASN A 298 18.95 -2.74 8.46
CA ASN A 298 20.41 -2.57 8.52
C ASN A 298 20.92 -1.56 7.46
N GLN A 299 20.36 -1.55 6.25
CA GLN A 299 20.78 -0.63 5.19
C GLN A 299 20.43 0.83 5.50
N ILE A 300 19.35 1.08 6.23
CA ILE A 300 18.94 2.43 6.63
C ILE A 300 19.48 2.84 8.01
N GLY A 301 20.02 1.89 8.79
CA GLY A 301 20.52 2.13 10.13
C GLY A 301 19.42 2.18 11.20
N LEU A 302 18.30 1.49 10.97
CA LEU A 302 17.15 1.41 11.87
C LEU A 302 17.20 0.10 12.68
N ALA A 303 17.26 0.20 13.99
CA ALA A 303 17.25 -0.97 14.87
C ALA A 303 15.84 -1.53 15.04
N THR A 304 15.70 -2.86 14.91
CA THR A 304 14.50 -3.59 15.32
C THR A 304 14.67 -4.05 16.76
N THR A 305 14.04 -3.34 17.69
CA THR A 305 14.28 -3.50 19.13
C THR A 305 13.43 -4.59 19.78
N HIS A 306 12.38 -5.03 19.11
CA HIS A 306 11.54 -6.14 19.56
C HIS A 306 11.18 -7.04 18.38
N VAL A 307 11.43 -8.33 18.49
CA VAL A 307 11.05 -9.35 17.50
C VAL A 307 10.38 -10.50 18.22
N ARG A 308 9.19 -10.86 17.79
CA ARG A 308 8.47 -12.03 18.28
C ARG A 308 7.81 -12.78 17.12
N GLU A 309 8.02 -14.09 17.03
CA GLU A 309 7.29 -14.98 16.14
C GLU A 309 6.45 -15.95 16.97
N VAL A 310 5.16 -16.08 16.62
CA VAL A 310 4.19 -16.98 17.24
C VAL A 310 3.95 -18.13 16.28
N TYR A 311 3.87 -19.34 16.80
CA TYR A 311 3.63 -20.54 16.00
C TYR A 311 2.26 -21.12 16.28
N HIS A 312 1.47 -21.30 15.24
CA HIS A 312 0.14 -21.88 15.31
C HIS A 312 -0.29 -22.39 13.93
N ASP A 313 -0.99 -23.53 13.87
CA ASP A 313 -1.40 -24.16 12.62
C ASP A 313 -2.28 -23.27 11.73
N GLY A 314 -3.05 -22.36 12.33
CA GLY A 314 -3.85 -21.38 11.60
C GLY A 314 -3.03 -20.47 10.68
N TYR A 315 -1.75 -20.24 10.99
CA TYR A 315 -0.85 -19.43 10.14
C TYR A 315 -0.32 -20.17 8.92
N VAL A 316 -0.61 -21.46 8.77
CA VAL A 316 -0.34 -22.19 7.52
C VAL A 316 -1.26 -21.70 6.40
N ALA A 317 -2.51 -21.32 6.72
CA ALA A 317 -3.44 -20.75 5.75
C ALA A 317 -2.94 -19.38 5.23
N LYS A 318 -2.45 -18.52 6.13
CA LYS A 318 -1.90 -17.20 5.82
C LYS A 318 -0.87 -16.79 6.88
N ARG A 319 0.36 -16.51 6.45
CA ARG A 319 1.37 -15.95 7.35
C ARG A 319 0.91 -14.59 7.90
N LEU A 320 1.20 -14.35 9.18
CA LEU A 320 1.15 -13.02 9.78
C LEU A 320 2.53 -12.36 9.68
N GLU A 321 2.62 -11.22 9.05
CA GLU A 321 3.81 -10.36 9.03
C GLU A 321 3.39 -8.95 9.44
N VAL A 322 3.82 -8.50 10.62
CA VAL A 322 3.53 -7.16 11.15
C VAL A 322 4.86 -6.46 11.43
N GLY A 323 5.08 -5.37 10.72
CA GLY A 323 6.10 -4.39 11.04
C GLY A 323 5.49 -3.25 11.85
N ALA A 324 6.17 -2.76 12.88
CA ALA A 324 5.74 -1.59 13.61
C ALA A 324 6.92 -0.64 13.82
N VAL A 325 6.65 0.65 13.85
CA VAL A 325 7.68 1.68 14.01
C VAL A 325 7.22 2.81 14.92
N VAL A 326 8.20 3.49 15.49
CA VAL A 326 8.00 4.73 16.25
C VAL A 326 8.82 5.83 15.60
N GLY A 327 8.17 6.95 15.33
CA GLY A 327 8.78 8.16 14.81
C GLY A 327 8.46 9.37 15.67
N ALA A 328 9.22 10.45 15.50
CA ALA A 328 8.97 11.69 16.20
C ALA A 328 9.37 12.90 15.36
N VAL A 329 8.69 14.03 15.63
CA VAL A 329 9.00 15.33 15.02
C VAL A 329 8.60 16.46 15.97
N LYS A 330 9.34 17.58 15.98
CA LYS A 330 8.89 18.79 16.69
C LYS A 330 7.59 19.29 16.08
N ALA A 331 6.58 19.54 16.90
CA ALA A 331 5.26 19.97 16.42
C ALA A 331 5.33 21.24 15.55
N GLU A 332 6.22 22.19 15.87
CA GLU A 332 6.44 23.43 15.10
C GLU A 332 6.99 23.21 13.68
N ASN A 333 7.52 22.02 13.37
CA ASN A 333 8.07 21.68 12.07
C ASN A 333 7.03 21.03 11.15
N VAL A 334 5.81 20.81 11.64
CA VAL A 334 4.75 20.15 10.90
C VAL A 334 3.68 21.16 10.49
N ARG A 335 3.50 21.32 9.19
CA ARG A 335 2.43 22.10 8.61
C ARG A 335 1.25 21.19 8.31
N ARG A 336 0.05 21.54 8.76
CA ARG A 336 -1.21 20.85 8.51
C ARG A 336 -2.17 21.79 7.82
N GLU A 337 -2.14 21.83 6.50
CA GLU A 337 -2.98 22.71 5.72
C GLU A 337 -3.65 21.95 4.58
N LYS A 338 -4.92 22.28 4.32
CA LYS A 338 -5.62 21.76 3.16
C LYS A 338 -4.97 22.28 1.88
N PRO A 339 -4.74 21.40 0.90
CA PRO A 339 -4.32 21.82 -0.44
C PRO A 339 -5.34 22.81 -1.05
N ALA A 340 -4.83 23.78 -1.77
CA ALA A 340 -5.63 24.81 -2.44
C ALA A 340 -5.39 24.77 -3.95
N PRO A 341 -6.35 25.17 -4.79
CA PRO A 341 -6.16 25.29 -6.22
C PRO A 341 -4.91 26.12 -6.56
N GLY A 342 -4.06 25.59 -7.42
CA GLY A 342 -2.77 26.15 -7.79
C GLY A 342 -1.56 25.61 -7.02
N ASP A 343 -1.78 24.88 -5.92
CA ASP A 343 -0.71 24.09 -5.28
C ASP A 343 -0.22 22.99 -6.23
N LYS A 344 1.03 22.59 -6.05
CA LYS A 344 1.70 21.59 -6.87
C LYS A 344 1.95 20.33 -6.09
N ILE A 345 1.86 19.18 -6.77
CA ILE A 345 2.21 17.90 -6.19
C ILE A 345 3.51 17.42 -6.79
N ILE A 346 4.48 17.18 -5.91
CA ILE A 346 5.78 16.65 -6.27
C ILE A 346 5.85 15.18 -5.84
N MET A 347 6.17 14.31 -6.79
CA MET A 347 6.54 12.92 -6.53
C MET A 347 8.05 12.85 -6.40
N LEU A 348 8.53 12.19 -5.35
CA LEU A 348 9.96 12.08 -5.05
C LEU A 348 10.33 10.66 -4.59
N GLY A 349 11.60 10.29 -4.83
CA GLY A 349 12.14 8.98 -4.46
C GLY A 349 12.29 8.04 -5.63
N GLY A 350 11.96 6.76 -5.45
CA GLY A 350 12.15 5.69 -6.41
C GLY A 350 11.35 5.85 -7.70
N ARG A 351 11.78 5.15 -8.74
CA ARG A 351 11.11 5.14 -10.05
C ARG A 351 10.03 4.07 -10.12
N THR A 352 9.05 4.28 -10.98
CA THR A 352 7.91 3.39 -11.20
C THR A 352 8.29 2.22 -12.13
N GLY A 353 7.95 1.01 -11.72
CA GLY A 353 8.07 -0.24 -12.51
C GLY A 353 6.75 -0.99 -12.52
N ARG A 354 6.79 -2.26 -12.92
CA ARG A 354 5.64 -3.19 -12.86
C ARG A 354 5.50 -3.90 -11.52
N ASP A 355 6.42 -3.66 -10.60
CA ASP A 355 6.38 -4.23 -9.25
C ASP A 355 5.21 -3.64 -8.45
N GLY A 356 4.47 -4.51 -7.76
CA GLY A 356 3.30 -4.17 -6.97
C GLY A 356 2.01 -3.91 -7.78
N ILE A 357 2.01 -4.15 -9.10
CA ILE A 357 0.77 -4.03 -9.87
C ILE A 357 -0.23 -5.09 -9.41
N GLY A 358 -1.39 -4.64 -8.95
CA GLY A 358 -2.44 -5.49 -8.42
C GLY A 358 -2.20 -5.98 -6.99
N GLY A 359 -1.25 -5.42 -6.24
CA GLY A 359 -0.98 -5.79 -4.85
C GLY A 359 -2.19 -5.60 -3.93
N ALA A 360 -2.85 -4.46 -4.00
CA ALA A 360 -4.07 -4.19 -3.23
C ALA A 360 -5.22 -5.14 -3.58
N THR A 361 -5.50 -5.34 -4.87
CA THR A 361 -6.56 -6.24 -5.33
C THR A 361 -6.23 -7.70 -5.06
N GLY A 362 -4.96 -8.10 -5.20
CA GLY A 362 -4.49 -9.45 -4.88
C GLY A 362 -4.58 -9.78 -3.39
N SER A 363 -4.29 -8.80 -2.52
CA SER A 363 -4.44 -8.94 -1.07
C SER A 363 -5.90 -9.15 -0.63
N SER A 364 -6.86 -8.74 -1.46
CA SER A 364 -8.30 -8.92 -1.25
C SER A 364 -8.84 -10.27 -1.77
N LYS A 365 -7.99 -11.12 -2.36
CA LYS A 365 -8.39 -12.41 -2.95
C LYS A 365 -7.92 -13.58 -2.09
N GLU A 366 -8.62 -14.71 -2.20
CA GLU A 366 -8.20 -15.96 -1.59
C GLU A 366 -6.93 -16.51 -2.25
N HIS A 367 -6.03 -17.01 -1.42
CA HIS A 367 -4.84 -17.71 -1.90
C HIS A 367 -5.21 -19.09 -2.46
N ASN A 368 -4.73 -19.41 -3.66
CA ASN A 368 -4.97 -20.69 -4.31
C ASN A 368 -3.64 -21.37 -4.71
N THR A 369 -3.73 -22.59 -5.24
CA THR A 369 -2.55 -23.41 -5.59
C THR A 369 -1.63 -22.78 -6.65
N LYS A 370 -2.12 -21.80 -7.42
CA LYS A 370 -1.36 -21.11 -8.47
C LYS A 370 -0.84 -19.74 -8.02
N SER A 371 -1.18 -19.28 -6.81
CA SER A 371 -0.84 -17.91 -6.37
C SER A 371 0.67 -17.64 -6.40
N LEU A 372 1.51 -18.62 -6.06
CA LEU A 372 2.97 -18.46 -6.15
C LEU A 372 3.48 -18.21 -7.59
N GLU A 373 2.77 -18.74 -8.58
CA GLU A 373 3.14 -18.59 -10.01
C GLU A 373 2.59 -17.30 -10.61
N THR A 374 1.40 -16.87 -10.17
CA THR A 374 0.64 -15.79 -10.81
C THR A 374 0.77 -14.44 -10.09
N CYS A 375 1.01 -14.43 -8.76
CA CYS A 375 1.02 -13.22 -7.95
C CYS A 375 2.42 -12.60 -7.76
N GLY A 376 3.44 -13.07 -8.48
CA GLY A 376 4.81 -12.56 -8.35
C GLY A 376 4.93 -11.06 -8.66
N SER A 377 4.12 -10.53 -9.58
CA SER A 377 4.06 -9.10 -9.91
C SER A 377 3.39 -8.24 -8.82
N GLU A 378 2.58 -8.84 -7.96
CA GLU A 378 1.89 -8.15 -6.86
C GLU A 378 2.84 -7.80 -5.71
N VAL A 379 4.02 -8.42 -5.67
CA VAL A 379 5.02 -8.18 -4.63
C VAL A 379 5.93 -7.01 -5.02
N GLN A 380 5.92 -5.99 -4.18
CA GLN A 380 6.79 -4.82 -4.34
C GLN A 380 8.25 -5.19 -4.07
N LYS A 381 9.17 -4.42 -4.65
CA LYS A 381 10.62 -4.58 -4.50
C LYS A 381 11.21 -3.38 -3.78
N GLY A 382 11.70 -3.61 -2.55
CA GLY A 382 12.26 -2.58 -1.71
C GLY A 382 13.67 -2.11 -2.15
N ASN A 383 13.93 -0.82 -1.97
CA ASN A 383 15.22 -0.16 -2.15
C ASN A 383 15.57 0.68 -0.92
N ALA A 384 16.03 0.03 0.14
CA ALA A 384 16.31 0.69 1.42
C ALA A 384 17.25 1.91 1.33
N PRO A 385 18.29 1.97 0.47
CA PRO A 385 19.07 3.19 0.26
C PRO A 385 18.24 4.40 -0.19
N GLU A 386 17.20 4.20 -0.98
CA GLU A 386 16.29 5.29 -1.39
C GLU A 386 15.43 5.76 -0.21
N GLU A 387 14.91 4.84 0.57
CA GLU A 387 14.21 5.13 1.83
C GLU A 387 15.05 5.96 2.78
N ARG A 388 16.34 5.61 2.92
CA ARG A 388 17.28 6.36 3.76
C ARG A 388 17.42 7.82 3.34
N LYS A 389 17.44 8.10 2.03
CA LYS A 389 17.48 9.47 1.52
C LYS A 389 16.20 10.24 1.86
N LEU A 390 15.03 9.58 1.70
CA LEU A 390 13.74 10.17 2.07
C LEU A 390 13.68 10.52 3.55
N GLU A 391 14.09 9.62 4.44
CA GLU A 391 14.16 9.89 5.87
C GLU A 391 15.07 11.09 6.21
N ARG A 392 16.22 11.20 5.54
CA ARG A 392 17.14 12.34 5.72
C ARG A 392 16.52 13.64 5.27
N LEU A 393 15.84 13.66 4.12
CA LEU A 393 15.15 14.83 3.61
C LEU A 393 14.06 15.31 4.58
N PHE A 394 13.20 14.40 5.01
CA PHE A 394 12.07 14.71 5.91
C PHE A 394 12.51 15.03 7.35
N ARG A 395 13.75 14.73 7.73
CA ARG A 395 14.33 15.17 9.01
C ARG A 395 14.67 16.66 9.05
N ARG A 396 14.69 17.34 7.91
CA ARG A 396 15.08 18.75 7.75
C ARG A 396 13.88 19.67 7.99
N PRO A 397 13.89 20.53 9.03
CA PRO A 397 12.77 21.44 9.33
C PRO A 397 12.44 22.40 8.17
N GLU A 398 13.48 22.87 7.45
CA GLU A 398 13.32 23.75 6.30
C GLU A 398 12.59 23.08 5.14
N VAL A 399 12.57 21.75 5.08
CA VAL A 399 11.84 20.95 4.09
C VAL A 399 10.42 20.71 4.56
N THR A 400 10.25 20.19 5.76
CA THR A 400 8.92 19.77 6.27
C THR A 400 7.95 20.94 6.43
N ARG A 401 8.44 22.13 6.72
CA ARG A 401 7.62 23.35 6.79
C ARG A 401 7.08 23.83 5.45
N LEU A 402 7.64 23.35 4.32
CA LEU A 402 7.10 23.63 2.98
C LEU A 402 5.93 22.70 2.61
N ILE A 403 5.82 21.56 3.26
CA ILE A 403 4.86 20.50 2.92
C ILE A 403 3.52 20.77 3.60
N LYS A 404 2.47 21.04 2.82
CA LYS A 404 1.09 21.19 3.32
C LYS A 404 0.47 19.84 3.70
N LYS A 405 0.57 18.88 2.82
CA LYS A 405 0.06 17.51 2.96
C LYS A 405 1.00 16.53 2.26
N SER A 406 1.09 15.32 2.75
CA SER A 406 1.95 14.28 2.18
C SER A 406 1.27 12.92 2.26
N ASN A 407 1.62 12.05 1.33
CA ASN A 407 1.21 10.64 1.34
C ASN A 407 2.35 9.76 0.84
N ASP A 408 2.40 8.51 1.28
CA ASP A 408 3.32 7.51 0.75
C ASP A 408 2.71 6.78 -0.46
N PHE A 409 3.55 6.05 -1.19
CA PHE A 409 3.10 5.18 -2.27
C PHE A 409 2.99 3.74 -1.76
N GLY A 410 1.79 3.38 -1.35
CA GLY A 410 1.38 2.02 -1.06
C GLY A 410 0.40 1.51 -2.12
N ALA A 411 -0.71 0.94 -1.66
CA ALA A 411 -1.79 0.42 -2.49
C ALA A 411 -2.26 1.42 -3.55
N GLY A 412 -2.40 0.96 -4.78
CA GLY A 412 -2.92 1.75 -5.90
C GLY A 412 -1.97 2.80 -6.48
N GLY A 413 -0.73 2.88 -6.02
CA GLY A 413 0.30 3.71 -6.62
C GLY A 413 -0.07 5.19 -6.78
N VAL A 414 0.19 5.75 -7.96
CA VAL A 414 -0.10 7.16 -8.28
C VAL A 414 -1.57 7.52 -8.04
N SER A 415 -2.50 6.62 -8.40
CA SER A 415 -3.93 6.91 -8.30
C SER A 415 -4.40 7.14 -6.87
N VAL A 416 -3.88 6.39 -5.90
CA VAL A 416 -4.25 6.51 -4.48
C VAL A 416 -3.34 7.52 -3.79
N ALA A 417 -2.02 7.36 -3.88
CA ALA A 417 -1.07 8.23 -3.16
C ALA A 417 -1.22 9.71 -3.50
N ILE A 418 -1.47 10.04 -4.76
CA ILE A 418 -1.73 11.41 -5.20
C ILE A 418 -3.21 11.73 -5.10
N GLY A 419 -4.08 10.77 -5.48
CA GLY A 419 -5.52 10.94 -5.51
C GLY A 419 -6.13 11.36 -4.18
N GLU A 420 -5.58 10.93 -3.04
CA GLU A 420 -6.04 11.25 -1.70
C GLU A 420 -5.54 12.61 -1.16
N LEU A 421 -4.65 13.28 -1.89
CA LEU A 421 -4.09 14.54 -1.42
C LEU A 421 -5.07 15.70 -1.56
N ALA A 422 -5.92 15.73 -2.60
CA ALA A 422 -6.91 16.78 -2.80
C ALA A 422 -8.14 16.29 -3.58
N ASP A 423 -9.25 16.99 -3.43
CA ASP A 423 -10.52 16.66 -4.09
C ASP A 423 -10.48 16.84 -5.61
N GLY A 424 -9.80 17.87 -6.08
CA GLY A 424 -9.62 18.17 -7.50
C GLY A 424 -8.15 18.10 -7.91
N LEU A 425 -7.86 17.29 -8.93
CA LEU A 425 -6.50 17.00 -9.37
C LEU A 425 -6.38 16.84 -10.88
N ASP A 426 -5.34 17.42 -11.46
CA ASP A 426 -4.83 17.13 -12.79
C ASP A 426 -3.47 16.45 -12.67
N ILE A 427 -3.40 15.16 -12.97
CA ILE A 427 -2.22 14.30 -12.80
C ILE A 427 -1.62 13.98 -14.16
N TYR A 428 -0.30 14.15 -14.32
CA TYR A 428 0.42 13.99 -15.58
C TYR A 428 1.29 12.72 -15.54
N LEU A 429 0.75 11.61 -16.05
CA LEU A 429 1.39 10.29 -16.02
C LEU A 429 2.69 10.22 -16.83
N ASP A 430 2.81 11.02 -17.89
CA ASP A 430 4.02 11.10 -18.72
C ASP A 430 5.19 11.77 -18.01
N ARG A 431 4.96 12.49 -16.90
CA ARG A 431 6.02 13.05 -16.05
C ARG A 431 6.53 12.04 -15.03
N VAL A 432 5.79 10.97 -14.74
CA VAL A 432 6.18 9.94 -13.78
C VAL A 432 7.47 9.25 -14.23
N LYS A 433 8.48 9.27 -13.38
CA LYS A 433 9.78 8.64 -13.69
C LYS A 433 9.69 7.13 -13.62
N THR A 434 10.22 6.44 -14.62
CA THR A 434 10.12 4.99 -14.78
C THR A 434 11.46 4.29 -14.66
N LYS A 435 11.45 3.05 -14.15
CA LYS A 435 12.64 2.17 -14.07
C LYS A 435 13.09 1.74 -15.46
N TYR A 436 12.16 1.61 -16.40
CA TYR A 436 12.37 1.19 -17.79
C TYR A 436 11.21 1.69 -18.67
N SER A 437 11.40 1.67 -19.97
CA SER A 437 10.37 2.02 -20.95
C SER A 437 9.30 0.93 -21.08
N GLY A 438 8.15 1.27 -21.66
CA GLY A 438 7.13 0.29 -22.01
C GLY A 438 5.96 0.17 -21.03
N LEU A 439 5.87 1.05 -20.01
CA LEU A 439 4.69 1.11 -19.14
C LEU A 439 3.56 1.88 -19.84
N ASN A 440 2.36 1.32 -19.81
CA ASN A 440 1.15 1.99 -20.29
C ASN A 440 0.53 2.88 -19.20
N SER A 441 -0.55 3.60 -19.54
CA SER A 441 -1.19 4.54 -18.61
C SER A 441 -1.75 3.86 -17.36
N THR A 442 -2.31 2.67 -17.50
CA THR A 442 -2.83 1.90 -16.36
C THR A 442 -1.70 1.47 -15.43
N GLU A 443 -0.63 0.91 -15.98
CA GLU A 443 0.55 0.50 -15.21
C GLU A 443 1.19 1.68 -14.46
N LEU A 444 1.27 2.87 -15.10
CA LEU A 444 1.77 4.08 -14.45
C LEU A 444 0.86 4.56 -13.32
N ALA A 445 -0.46 4.43 -13.49
CA ALA A 445 -1.45 4.90 -12.52
C ALA A 445 -1.51 4.03 -11.26
N ILE A 446 -1.40 2.70 -11.38
CA ILE A 446 -1.68 1.75 -10.28
C ILE A 446 -0.46 0.99 -9.76
N SER A 447 0.75 1.18 -10.33
CA SER A 447 1.95 0.52 -9.83
C SER A 447 2.30 0.95 -8.41
N GLU A 448 2.51 -0.01 -7.53
CA GLU A 448 2.84 0.17 -6.12
C GLU A 448 4.36 0.15 -5.87
N SER A 449 5.19 0.54 -6.85
CA SER A 449 6.64 0.65 -6.65
C SER A 449 6.96 1.48 -5.42
N GLN A 450 7.80 0.94 -4.56
CA GLN A 450 8.07 1.44 -3.22
C GLN A 450 9.07 2.61 -3.19
N GLU A 451 9.31 3.14 -1.98
CA GLU A 451 10.24 4.25 -1.68
C GLU A 451 9.93 5.52 -2.48
N ARG A 452 8.64 5.82 -2.60
CA ARG A 452 8.13 7.04 -3.21
C ARG A 452 7.26 7.79 -2.22
N MET A 453 7.31 9.12 -2.27
CA MET A 453 6.43 10.01 -1.53
C MET A 453 5.78 11.01 -2.47
N ALA A 454 4.57 11.44 -2.15
CA ALA A 454 3.90 12.56 -2.77
C ALA A 454 3.72 13.69 -1.75
N VAL A 455 4.08 14.90 -2.12
CA VAL A 455 3.96 16.07 -1.26
C VAL A 455 3.25 17.21 -1.97
N VAL A 456 2.41 17.92 -1.24
CA VAL A 456 1.76 19.15 -1.71
C VAL A 456 2.56 20.34 -1.22
N VAL A 457 3.00 21.18 -2.14
CA VAL A 457 3.71 22.42 -1.86
C VAL A 457 3.07 23.60 -2.59
N GLU A 458 3.25 24.81 -2.07
CA GLU A 458 2.83 26.01 -2.79
C GLU A 458 3.67 26.20 -4.06
N ALA A 459 3.06 26.70 -5.13
CA ALA A 459 3.74 26.89 -6.42
C ALA A 459 5.04 27.72 -6.28
N LYS A 460 5.07 28.70 -5.37
CA LYS A 460 6.26 29.53 -5.12
C LYS A 460 7.44 28.78 -4.48
N ASP A 461 7.17 27.65 -3.82
CA ASP A 461 8.14 26.90 -3.03
C ASP A 461 8.72 25.68 -3.80
N VAL A 462 8.17 25.38 -4.98
CA VAL A 462 8.55 24.21 -5.80
C VAL A 462 10.07 24.16 -6.07
N GLU A 463 10.66 25.25 -6.59
CA GLU A 463 12.09 25.29 -6.91
C GLU A 463 12.95 25.05 -5.67
N THR A 464 12.57 25.65 -4.54
CA THR A 464 13.28 25.46 -3.27
C THR A 464 13.20 24.02 -2.78
N PHE A 465 12.02 23.44 -2.84
CA PHE A 465 11.81 22.03 -2.46
C PHE A 465 12.61 21.07 -3.36
N MET A 466 12.55 21.27 -4.68
CA MET A 466 13.31 20.48 -5.66
C MET A 466 14.82 20.55 -5.42
N ARG A 467 15.35 21.72 -5.05
CA ARG A 467 16.75 21.87 -4.68
C ARG A 467 17.12 21.04 -3.45
N TYR A 468 16.28 21.03 -2.41
CA TYR A 468 16.51 20.19 -1.24
C TYR A 468 16.50 18.69 -1.57
N CYS A 469 15.63 18.25 -2.47
CA CYS A 469 15.65 16.88 -2.98
C CYS A 469 16.99 16.55 -3.66
N LEU A 470 17.48 17.45 -4.51
CA LEU A 470 18.76 17.28 -5.20
C LEU A 470 19.95 17.20 -4.22
N GLU A 471 19.95 17.99 -3.16
CA GLU A 471 20.99 17.96 -2.11
C GLU A 471 21.08 16.57 -1.42
N GLU A 472 19.99 15.84 -1.33
CA GLU A 472 19.94 14.46 -0.81
C GLU A 472 20.04 13.39 -1.91
N ASN A 473 20.31 13.76 -3.16
CA ASN A 473 20.32 12.88 -4.33
C ASN A 473 19.00 12.12 -4.53
N ILE A 474 17.88 12.80 -4.29
CA ILE A 474 16.53 12.26 -4.52
C ILE A 474 16.02 12.79 -5.86
N GLU A 475 15.57 11.89 -6.72
CA GLU A 475 14.86 12.26 -7.94
C GLU A 475 13.46 12.76 -7.55
N ALA A 476 13.12 13.97 -7.98
CA ALA A 476 11.83 14.59 -7.71
C ALA A 476 11.25 15.20 -8.98
N VAL A 477 9.92 15.20 -9.12
CA VAL A 477 9.23 15.72 -10.30
C VAL A 477 7.85 16.25 -9.94
N GLU A 478 7.47 17.40 -10.49
CA GLU A 478 6.10 17.91 -10.44
C GLU A 478 5.20 17.04 -11.32
N VAL A 479 4.25 16.34 -10.71
CA VAL A 479 3.39 15.36 -11.40
C VAL A 479 1.92 15.74 -11.41
N ALA A 480 1.48 16.69 -10.60
CA ALA A 480 0.08 17.09 -10.58
C ALA A 480 -0.13 18.54 -10.13
N ASP A 481 -1.27 19.07 -10.54
CA ASP A 481 -1.82 20.34 -10.11
C ASP A 481 -3.08 20.11 -9.26
N VAL A 482 -3.18 20.83 -8.14
CA VAL A 482 -4.42 20.90 -7.37
C VAL A 482 -5.38 21.86 -8.07
N THR A 483 -6.63 21.42 -8.26
CA THR A 483 -7.68 22.18 -8.96
C THR A 483 -8.95 22.31 -8.11
N ASP A 484 -9.88 23.12 -8.55
CA ASP A 484 -11.21 23.33 -7.94
C ASP A 484 -12.31 22.46 -8.61
N THR A 485 -11.92 21.52 -9.46
CA THR A 485 -12.87 20.76 -10.29
C THR A 485 -13.64 19.68 -9.55
N ALA A 486 -13.20 19.31 -8.33
CA ALA A 486 -13.70 18.14 -7.58
C ALA A 486 -13.69 16.85 -8.43
N ARG A 487 -12.69 16.71 -9.30
CA ARG A 487 -12.48 15.53 -10.15
C ARG A 487 -11.03 15.10 -10.11
N MET A 488 -10.80 13.81 -10.14
CA MET A 488 -9.49 13.23 -10.42
C MET A 488 -9.36 13.00 -11.91
N ARG A 489 -8.49 13.76 -12.55
CA ARG A 489 -8.18 13.63 -13.97
C ARG A 489 -6.73 13.22 -14.15
N MET A 490 -6.49 12.26 -15.06
CA MET A 490 -5.13 11.84 -15.40
C MET A 490 -4.90 12.00 -16.90
N PHE A 491 -3.73 12.53 -17.21
CA PHE A 491 -3.30 12.78 -18.58
C PHE A 491 -2.03 11.97 -18.87
N ASN A 492 -1.95 11.39 -20.05
CA ASN A 492 -0.72 10.82 -20.58
C ASN A 492 -0.42 11.55 -21.89
N LYS A 493 0.51 12.49 -21.85
CA LYS A 493 0.71 13.51 -22.87
C LYS A 493 -0.59 14.30 -23.08
N ASP A 494 -1.05 14.44 -24.32
CA ASP A 494 -2.26 15.19 -24.67
C ASP A 494 -3.58 14.41 -24.47
N ARG A 495 -3.49 13.15 -24.01
CA ARG A 495 -4.66 12.28 -23.87
C ARG A 495 -5.09 12.18 -22.43
N LYS A 496 -6.34 12.56 -22.16
CA LYS A 496 -6.99 12.29 -20.88
C LYS A 496 -7.39 10.80 -20.81
N VAL A 497 -6.91 10.09 -19.80
CA VAL A 497 -7.13 8.63 -19.61
C VAL A 497 -7.93 8.31 -18.35
N VAL A 498 -8.16 9.30 -17.49
CA VAL A 498 -9.02 9.22 -16.30
C VAL A 498 -9.76 10.54 -16.16
N ASP A 499 -11.05 10.46 -15.84
CA ASP A 499 -11.89 11.60 -15.49
C ASP A 499 -13.04 11.13 -14.58
N LEU A 500 -12.77 11.05 -13.28
CA LEU A 500 -13.69 10.54 -12.27
C LEU A 500 -14.06 11.65 -11.30
N SER A 501 -15.35 11.78 -10.95
CA SER A 501 -15.76 12.70 -9.90
C SER A 501 -15.28 12.22 -8.52
N ARG A 502 -14.88 13.14 -7.66
CA ARG A 502 -14.50 12.83 -6.29
C ARG A 502 -15.63 12.14 -5.53
N GLU A 503 -16.84 12.67 -5.66
CA GLU A 503 -18.05 12.11 -5.05
C GLU A 503 -18.24 10.63 -5.40
N PHE A 504 -17.97 10.24 -6.66
CA PHE A 504 -18.12 8.86 -7.08
C PHE A 504 -17.02 7.95 -6.52
N ILE A 505 -15.77 8.40 -6.53
CA ILE A 505 -14.67 7.63 -5.92
C ILE A 505 -14.95 7.39 -4.44
N ASP A 506 -15.37 8.43 -3.71
CA ASP A 506 -15.62 8.42 -2.27
C ASP A 506 -16.92 7.72 -1.88
N SER A 507 -17.80 7.40 -2.85
CA SER A 507 -19.02 6.60 -2.60
C SER A 507 -18.68 5.19 -2.12
N ALA A 508 -17.47 4.73 -2.39
CA ALA A 508 -16.96 3.42 -2.03
C ALA A 508 -17.80 2.24 -2.54
N GLY A 509 -18.49 2.41 -3.68
CA GLY A 509 -19.26 1.36 -4.33
C GLY A 509 -20.60 1.03 -3.69
N ALA A 510 -21.06 -0.19 -3.86
CA ALA A 510 -22.32 -0.66 -3.32
C ALA A 510 -22.28 -0.82 -1.80
N ARG A 511 -23.41 -0.60 -1.13
CA ARG A 511 -23.56 -0.91 0.29
C ARG A 511 -23.74 -2.42 0.47
N HIS A 512 -23.08 -2.96 1.48
CA HIS A 512 -23.18 -4.36 1.84
C HIS A 512 -23.89 -4.54 3.17
N TYR A 513 -24.71 -5.57 3.26
CA TYR A 513 -25.52 -5.88 4.45
C TYR A 513 -25.30 -7.32 4.87
N ALA A 514 -25.33 -7.58 6.16
CA ALA A 514 -25.21 -8.91 6.72
C ALA A 514 -25.93 -9.04 8.05
N GLU A 515 -26.36 -10.25 8.38
CA GLU A 515 -26.74 -10.63 9.73
C GLU A 515 -25.53 -11.23 10.45
N ALA A 516 -25.27 -10.81 11.68
CA ALA A 516 -24.21 -11.36 12.50
C ALA A 516 -24.77 -12.36 13.51
N LYS A 517 -24.15 -13.54 13.55
CA LYS A 517 -24.47 -14.57 14.53
C LYS A 517 -23.22 -14.89 15.33
N VAL A 518 -23.28 -14.64 16.64
CA VAL A 518 -22.23 -15.08 17.57
C VAL A 518 -22.58 -16.51 17.98
N GLY A 519 -21.78 -17.45 17.48
CA GLY A 519 -21.99 -18.88 17.74
C GLY A 519 -21.63 -19.28 19.16
N GLU A 520 -21.94 -20.53 19.50
CA GLU A 520 -21.55 -21.13 20.77
C GLU A 520 -20.02 -21.12 20.94
N VAL A 521 -19.56 -20.68 22.10
CA VAL A 521 -18.14 -20.68 22.47
C VAL A 521 -17.86 -21.93 23.30
N GLU A 522 -16.93 -22.76 22.84
CA GLU A 522 -16.49 -23.92 23.61
C GLU A 522 -15.68 -23.47 24.85
N ASN A 523 -16.04 -23.98 26.00
CA ASN A 523 -15.31 -23.71 27.24
C ASN A 523 -14.00 -24.52 27.26
N ARG A 524 -12.99 -23.99 26.58
CA ARG A 524 -11.61 -24.52 26.57
C ARG A 524 -10.69 -23.55 27.27
N ASN A 525 -9.82 -24.05 28.13
CA ASN A 525 -8.72 -23.22 28.66
C ASN A 525 -7.79 -22.86 27.48
N PRO A 526 -7.60 -21.58 27.16
CA PRO A 526 -6.72 -21.16 26.05
C PRO A 526 -5.23 -21.20 26.40
N PHE A 527 -4.86 -21.49 27.68
CA PHE A 527 -3.49 -21.48 28.18
C PHE A 527 -3.03 -22.86 28.65
#